data_6e04cfc6238fb36d42c39597972f1c73
#
_entry.id   6e04cfc6238fb36d42c39597972f1c73
#
_cell.length_a   1.000
_cell.length_b   1.000
_cell.length_c   1.000
_cell.angle_alpha   90.00
_cell.angle_beta   90.00
_cell.angle_gamma   90.00
#
_symmetry.space_group_name_H-M   'P 1'
#
loop_
_entity.id
_entity.type
_entity.pdbx_description
1 polymer ?
#
loop_
_entity_poly.entity_id
_entity_poly.type
_entity_poly.pdbx_seq_one_letter_code
_entity_poly.pdbx_strand_id
1 'polypeptide(L)'
;MRALFIASMCAVGLWMGTTSAEAHHSMAGFDRKQTVTLTGTVQAFRWENPHSSIDIDVTGKDGKVVTWKVEMTAPAYLVRTGWKRNSIKQGDMATVVGNPLISGDPGALFVSIKLPDGSVLPQPSAGKDKAK
;
A
#
# COMPACT_ATOMS: atom_id res chain seq x y z
N MET A 1 16.79 -45.25 -52.05
CA MET A 1 15.38 -45.59 -52.05
C MET A 1 14.88 -45.89 -50.68
N ARG A 2 14.45 -45.10 -49.90
CA ARG A 2 13.58 -45.16 -48.72
C ARG A 2 13.74 -43.84 -47.94
N ALA A 3 12.77 -42.98 -48.20
CA ALA A 3 12.63 -41.73 -47.48
C ALA A 3 12.26 -41.98 -46.01
N LEU A 4 13.05 -41.46 -45.10
CA LEU A 4 12.71 -41.37 -43.69
C LEU A 4 12.16 -39.97 -43.40
N PHE A 5 10.87 -39.90 -43.21
CA PHE A 5 10.19 -38.70 -42.69
C PHE A 5 10.50 -38.59 -41.21
N ILE A 6 11.24 -37.58 -40.83
CA ILE A 6 11.43 -37.20 -39.43
C ILE A 6 10.30 -36.20 -39.10
N ALA A 7 9.34 -36.67 -38.35
CA ALA A 7 8.30 -35.84 -37.78
C ALA A 7 8.90 -34.94 -36.70
N SER A 8 9.01 -33.65 -37.01
CA SER A 8 9.37 -32.61 -36.04
C SER A 8 8.16 -32.30 -35.18
N MET A 9 8.17 -32.80 -33.97
CA MET A 9 7.13 -32.52 -32.94
C MET A 9 7.45 -31.19 -32.30
N CYS A 10 6.79 -30.12 -32.75
CA CYS A 10 6.85 -28.82 -32.11
C CYS A 10 6.17 -28.92 -30.74
N ALA A 11 6.96 -28.98 -29.68
CA ALA A 11 6.49 -28.76 -28.31
C ALA A 11 6.24 -27.26 -28.11
N VAL A 12 4.99 -26.86 -28.29
CA VAL A 12 4.54 -25.53 -27.87
C VAL A 12 4.42 -25.55 -26.35
N GLY A 13 5.45 -25.05 -25.69
CA GLY A 13 5.41 -24.83 -24.23
C GLY A 13 4.40 -23.76 -23.92
N LEU A 14 3.27 -24.14 -23.31
CA LEU A 14 2.34 -23.22 -22.66
C LEU A 14 3.04 -22.55 -21.49
N TRP A 15 3.53 -21.34 -21.69
CA TRP A 15 3.95 -20.47 -20.61
C TRP A 15 2.69 -19.86 -19.99
N MET A 16 2.11 -20.59 -19.04
CA MET A 16 1.10 -20.02 -18.14
C MET A 16 1.82 -19.09 -17.17
N GLY A 17 1.80 -17.80 -17.48
CA GLY A 17 2.20 -16.76 -16.55
C GLY A 17 1.23 -16.72 -15.37
N THR A 18 1.65 -17.26 -14.23
CA THR A 18 0.93 -17.10 -12.96
C THR A 18 1.23 -15.72 -12.40
N THR A 19 0.46 -14.72 -12.80
CA THR A 19 0.53 -13.36 -12.24
C THR A 19 -0.75 -13.03 -11.50
N SER A 20 -0.96 -13.60 -10.31
CA SER A 20 -2.09 -13.14 -9.47
C SER A 20 -2.00 -13.51 -7.99
N ALA A 21 -0.84 -13.93 -7.49
CA ALA A 21 -0.71 -14.33 -6.07
C ALA A 21 -0.23 -13.21 -5.14
N GLU A 22 0.26 -12.08 -5.62
CA GLU A 22 0.86 -11.05 -4.75
C GLU A 22 -0.14 -10.10 -4.06
N ALA A 23 -1.33 -9.89 -4.63
CA ALA A 23 -2.28 -8.90 -4.08
C ALA A 23 -2.93 -9.32 -2.76
N HIS A 24 -2.99 -10.62 -2.45
CA HIS A 24 -3.59 -11.12 -1.20
C HIS A 24 -2.59 -11.30 -0.06
N HIS A 25 -1.29 -11.36 -0.35
CA HIS A 25 -0.25 -11.55 0.67
C HIS A 25 0.19 -10.24 1.35
N SER A 26 0.01 -9.08 0.74
CA SER A 26 0.46 -7.80 1.31
C SER A 26 -0.27 -7.43 2.60
N MET A 27 -1.55 -7.75 2.72
CA MET A 27 -2.36 -7.43 3.92
C MET A 27 -2.06 -8.34 5.11
N ALA A 28 -1.53 -9.55 4.89
CA ALA A 28 -1.22 -10.51 5.96
C ALA A 28 0.03 -10.14 6.78
N GLY A 29 0.85 -9.23 6.26
CA GLY A 29 2.07 -8.77 6.94
C GLY A 29 1.85 -7.73 8.04
N PHE A 30 0.61 -7.23 8.23
CA PHE A 30 0.30 -6.18 9.20
C PHE A 30 -0.46 -6.73 10.40
N ASP A 31 -0.08 -6.27 11.61
CA ASP A 31 -0.81 -6.58 12.84
C ASP A 31 -2.04 -5.67 12.99
N ARG A 32 -3.18 -6.14 12.50
CA ARG A 32 -4.43 -5.38 12.53
C ARG A 32 -5.07 -5.25 13.93
N LYS A 33 -4.49 -5.90 14.94
CA LYS A 33 -4.92 -5.76 16.34
C LYS A 33 -4.20 -4.64 17.06
N GLN A 34 -3.10 -4.15 16.49
CA GLN A 34 -2.32 -3.05 17.02
C GLN A 34 -2.37 -1.82 16.11
N THR A 35 -2.14 -0.67 16.70
CA THR A 35 -1.98 0.60 15.97
C THR A 35 -0.73 1.30 16.44
N VAL A 36 -0.08 1.99 15.50
CA VAL A 36 1.00 2.94 15.77
C VAL A 36 0.56 4.33 15.33
N THR A 37 1.02 5.33 16.06
CA THR A 37 0.82 6.75 15.70
C THR A 37 2.16 7.33 15.29
N LEU A 38 2.24 7.79 14.07
CA LEU A 38 3.43 8.32 13.42
C LEU A 38 3.24 9.81 13.20
N THR A 39 3.96 10.63 13.92
CA THR A 39 3.98 12.09 13.70
C THR A 39 5.30 12.48 13.07
N GLY A 40 5.25 13.17 11.94
CA GLY A 40 6.45 13.51 11.21
C GLY A 40 6.19 14.29 9.94
N THR A 41 7.22 14.39 9.11
CA THR A 41 7.20 15.11 7.84
C THR A 41 6.97 14.17 6.68
N VAL A 42 5.99 14.47 5.85
CA VAL A 42 5.71 13.70 4.62
C VAL A 42 6.85 13.90 3.62
N GLN A 43 7.48 12.81 3.22
CA GLN A 43 8.51 12.80 2.17
C GLN A 43 7.93 12.57 0.79
N ALA A 44 6.91 11.71 0.69
CA ALA A 44 6.24 11.44 -0.56
C ALA A 44 4.80 10.98 -0.31
N PHE A 45 3.90 11.37 -1.21
CA PHE A 45 2.57 10.80 -1.33
C PHE A 45 2.42 10.24 -2.75
N ARG A 46 2.37 8.92 -2.86
CA ARG A 46 2.21 8.22 -4.14
C ARG A 46 0.76 7.87 -4.36
N TRP A 47 0.18 8.52 -5.34
CA TRP A 47 -1.21 8.32 -5.77
C TRP A 47 -1.24 7.41 -6.99
N GLU A 48 -1.13 6.11 -6.77
CA GLU A 48 -0.93 5.11 -7.83
C GLU A 48 -1.66 3.79 -7.57
N ASN A 49 -1.83 3.02 -8.62
CA ASN A 49 -2.36 1.66 -8.56
C ASN A 49 -1.19 0.65 -8.47
N PRO A 50 -1.40 -0.52 -7.85
CA PRO A 50 -2.63 -0.97 -7.18
C PRO A 50 -2.86 -0.35 -5.81
N HIS A 51 -1.83 0.21 -5.16
CA HIS A 51 -1.91 0.79 -3.82
C HIS A 51 -1.20 2.14 -3.79
N SER A 52 -1.89 3.15 -3.25
CA SER A 52 -1.26 4.40 -2.86
C SER A 52 -0.39 4.23 -1.63
N SER A 53 0.56 5.12 -1.40
CA SER A 53 1.40 5.07 -0.20
C SER A 53 1.87 6.47 0.25
N ILE A 54 2.19 6.57 1.54
CA ILE A 54 2.80 7.74 2.14
C ILE A 54 4.15 7.31 2.71
N ASP A 55 5.22 8.04 2.37
CA ASP A 55 6.49 7.95 3.09
C ASP A 55 6.53 9.13 4.07
N ILE A 56 6.73 8.83 5.36
CA ILE A 56 6.77 9.83 6.43
C ILE A 56 8.01 9.64 7.29
N ASP A 57 8.77 10.72 7.47
CA ASP A 57 9.94 10.76 8.34
C ASP A 57 9.52 11.04 9.78
N VAL A 58 9.81 10.09 10.64
CA VAL A 58 9.49 10.16 12.06
C VAL A 58 10.78 10.24 12.85
N THR A 59 10.90 11.26 13.69
CA THR A 59 12.03 11.40 14.62
C THR A 59 11.77 10.59 15.88
N GLY A 60 12.63 9.61 16.13
CA GLY A 60 12.59 8.79 17.33
C GLY A 60 13.03 9.56 18.59
N LYS A 61 12.82 8.95 19.76
CA LYS A 61 13.23 9.52 21.05
C LYS A 61 14.76 9.69 21.16
N ASP A 62 15.52 8.92 20.39
CA ASP A 62 16.98 8.99 20.28
C ASP A 62 17.46 10.06 19.28
N GLY A 63 16.54 10.84 18.71
CA GLY A 63 16.82 11.88 17.71
C GLY A 63 17.08 11.35 16.30
N LYS A 64 17.03 10.03 16.09
CA LYS A 64 17.18 9.45 14.76
C LYS A 64 15.89 9.56 13.96
N VAL A 65 16.05 9.89 12.68
CA VAL A 65 14.94 9.92 11.72
C VAL A 65 14.83 8.56 11.05
N VAL A 66 13.60 8.02 11.04
CA VAL A 66 13.26 6.78 10.38
C VAL A 66 12.11 7.07 9.41
N THR A 67 12.30 6.73 8.14
CA THR A 67 11.25 6.81 7.14
C THR A 67 10.33 5.59 7.24
N TRP A 68 9.07 5.84 7.54
CA TRP A 68 8.02 4.84 7.54
C TRP A 68 7.29 4.83 6.22
N LYS A 69 7.07 3.64 5.66
CA LYS A 69 6.20 3.45 4.50
C LYS A 69 4.81 3.04 4.95
N VAL A 70 3.81 3.86 4.66
CA VAL A 70 2.43 3.60 5.01
C VAL A 70 1.66 3.21 3.74
N GLU A 71 1.25 1.94 3.67
CA GLU A 71 0.45 1.43 2.55
C GLU A 71 -1.00 1.84 2.69
N MET A 72 -1.60 2.23 1.57
CA MET A 72 -2.99 2.65 1.46
C MET A 72 -3.72 1.78 0.42
N THR A 73 -5.01 1.98 0.29
CA THR A 73 -5.79 1.38 -0.80
C THR A 73 -5.56 2.11 -2.14
N ALA A 74 -6.15 1.59 -3.21
CA ALA A 74 -6.07 2.22 -4.53
C ALA A 74 -6.78 3.58 -4.58
N PRO A 75 -6.34 4.49 -5.47
CA PRO A 75 -6.92 5.84 -5.61
C PRO A 75 -8.44 5.86 -5.77
N ALA A 76 -9.01 4.91 -6.51
CA ALA A 76 -10.44 4.82 -6.74
C ALA A 76 -11.28 4.67 -5.44
N TYR A 77 -10.71 4.03 -4.42
CA TYR A 77 -11.37 3.90 -3.12
C TYR A 77 -11.12 5.14 -2.24
N LEU A 78 -9.93 5.72 -2.30
CA LEU A 78 -9.60 6.93 -1.54
C LEU A 78 -10.48 8.11 -1.91
N VAL A 79 -10.76 8.31 -3.20
CA VAL A 79 -11.65 9.39 -3.70
C VAL A 79 -13.03 9.32 -3.02
N ARG A 80 -13.56 8.14 -2.75
CA ARG A 80 -14.88 7.96 -2.12
C ARG A 80 -14.96 8.53 -0.69
N THR A 81 -13.82 8.69 -0.03
CA THR A 81 -13.72 9.28 1.32
C THR A 81 -13.12 10.68 1.33
N GLY A 82 -13.13 11.35 0.18
CA GLY A 82 -12.75 12.75 0.07
C GLY A 82 -11.27 13.00 -0.24
N TRP A 83 -10.48 11.95 -0.44
CA TRP A 83 -9.09 12.10 -0.85
C TRP A 83 -8.95 12.62 -2.28
N LYS A 84 -7.90 13.40 -2.48
CA LYS A 84 -7.46 13.91 -3.79
C LYS A 84 -5.96 13.68 -3.93
N ARG A 85 -5.46 13.66 -5.15
CA ARG A 85 -4.03 13.53 -5.45
C ARG A 85 -3.16 14.59 -4.72
N ASN A 86 -3.72 15.73 -4.40
CA ASN A 86 -3.06 16.84 -3.70
C ASN A 86 -3.53 17.02 -2.25
N SER A 87 -4.16 15.99 -1.66
CA SER A 87 -4.58 16.05 -0.24
C SER A 87 -3.40 16.18 0.71
N ILE A 88 -2.25 15.64 0.33
CA ILE A 88 -1.00 15.74 1.08
C ILE A 88 0.10 16.16 0.12
N LYS A 89 1.04 16.94 0.63
CA LYS A 89 2.22 17.39 -0.11
C LYS A 89 3.51 17.01 0.63
N GLN A 90 4.59 16.87 -0.11
CA GLN A 90 5.91 16.76 0.49
C GLN A 90 6.19 17.98 1.37
N GLY A 91 6.73 17.74 2.57
CA GLY A 91 7.00 18.76 3.56
C GLY A 91 5.85 19.01 4.55
N ASP A 92 4.65 18.48 4.32
CA ASP A 92 3.56 18.61 5.27
C ASP A 92 3.88 17.85 6.57
N MET A 93 3.61 18.50 7.71
CA MET A 93 3.59 17.84 9.01
C MET A 93 2.27 17.10 9.17
N ALA A 94 2.32 15.80 9.43
CA ALA A 94 1.11 15.00 9.56
C ALA A 94 1.23 14.01 10.73
N THR A 95 0.07 13.57 11.23
CA THR A 95 -0.02 12.46 12.17
C THR A 95 -0.81 11.33 11.52
N VAL A 96 -0.12 10.24 11.24
CA VAL A 96 -0.69 9.03 10.63
C VAL A 96 -0.92 7.98 11.69
N VAL A 97 -2.09 7.35 11.65
CA VAL A 97 -2.39 6.14 12.42
C VAL A 97 -2.41 4.96 11.45
N GLY A 98 -1.72 3.90 11.80
CA GLY A 98 -1.65 2.69 10.99
C GLY A 98 -1.47 1.42 11.81
N ASN A 99 -1.69 0.27 11.18
CA ASN A 99 -1.38 -1.03 11.75
C ASN A 99 0.06 -1.42 11.39
N PRO A 100 0.94 -1.69 12.35
CA PRO A 100 2.35 -1.92 12.08
C PRO A 100 2.60 -3.25 11.35
N LEU A 101 3.75 -3.34 10.67
CA LEU A 101 4.25 -4.63 10.18
C LEU A 101 4.56 -5.57 11.34
N ILE A 102 4.18 -6.84 11.20
CA ILE A 102 4.48 -7.90 12.16
C ILE A 102 6.00 -8.11 12.29
N SER A 103 6.75 -7.88 11.21
CA SER A 103 8.21 -7.99 11.19
C SER A 103 8.92 -6.98 12.11
N GLY A 104 8.27 -5.88 12.47
CA GLY A 104 8.87 -4.77 13.19
C GLY A 104 9.61 -3.76 12.33
N ASP A 105 9.66 -3.97 11.02
CA ASP A 105 10.20 -3.00 10.07
C ASP A 105 9.36 -1.71 10.05
N PRO A 106 9.92 -0.55 9.65
CA PRO A 106 9.21 0.72 9.63
C PRO A 106 8.19 0.78 8.49
N GLY A 107 7.09 0.07 8.66
CA GLY A 107 5.96 0.02 7.74
C GLY A 107 4.64 -0.12 8.47
N ALA A 108 3.57 0.43 7.89
CA ALA A 108 2.24 0.34 8.45
C ALA A 108 1.16 0.28 7.36
N LEU A 109 0.03 -0.35 7.67
CA LEU A 109 -1.18 -0.26 6.87
C LEU A 109 -1.99 0.95 7.36
N PHE A 110 -2.36 1.83 6.47
CA PHE A 110 -3.03 3.09 6.77
C PHE A 110 -4.40 2.89 7.44
N VAL A 111 -4.68 3.66 8.48
CA VAL A 111 -5.99 3.75 9.15
C VAL A 111 -6.58 5.15 9.01
N SER A 112 -5.84 6.17 9.38
CA SER A 112 -6.26 7.57 9.26
C SER A 112 -5.07 8.52 9.26
N ILE A 113 -5.30 9.75 8.82
CA ILE A 113 -4.31 10.83 8.90
C ILE A 113 -4.99 12.10 9.39
N LYS A 114 -4.31 12.82 10.27
CA LYS A 114 -4.59 14.20 10.61
C LYS A 114 -3.66 15.11 9.82
N LEU A 115 -4.23 15.97 9.02
CA LEU A 115 -3.53 16.91 8.16
C LEU A 115 -3.12 18.18 8.92
N PRO A 116 -2.24 19.04 8.33
CA PRO A 116 -1.79 20.28 8.98
C PRO A 116 -2.92 21.24 9.33
N ASP A 117 -4.02 21.26 8.58
CA ASP A 117 -5.22 22.07 8.84
C ASP A 117 -6.12 21.50 9.95
N GLY A 118 -5.74 20.35 10.55
CA GLY A 118 -6.49 19.65 11.59
C GLY A 118 -7.57 18.71 11.06
N SER A 119 -7.83 18.65 9.77
CA SER A 119 -8.76 17.69 9.16
C SER A 119 -8.25 16.26 9.28
N VAL A 120 -9.19 15.31 9.41
CA VAL A 120 -8.87 13.87 9.49
C VAL A 120 -9.49 13.15 8.30
N LEU A 121 -8.67 12.44 7.55
CA LEU A 121 -9.11 11.61 6.43
C LEU A 121 -8.91 10.13 6.77
N PRO A 122 -10.01 9.35 6.87
CA PRO A 122 -9.93 7.91 7.11
C PRO A 122 -9.69 7.13 5.82
N GLN A 123 -9.22 5.88 5.95
CA GLN A 123 -9.27 4.92 4.87
C GLN A 123 -10.73 4.51 4.62
N PRO A 124 -11.15 4.35 3.36
CA PRO A 124 -12.40 3.73 3.04
C PRO A 124 -12.44 2.32 3.66
N SER A 125 -13.43 2.04 4.48
CA SER A 125 -13.66 0.67 4.92
C SER A 125 -13.91 -0.19 3.68
N ALA A 126 -13.11 -1.25 3.48
CA ALA A 126 -13.35 -2.23 2.43
C ALA A 126 -14.76 -2.79 2.63
N GLY A 127 -15.70 -2.35 1.79
CA GLY A 127 -17.00 -2.97 1.57
C GLY A 127 -17.77 -3.35 2.85
N LYS A 128 -18.44 -2.39 3.48
CA LYS A 128 -19.79 -2.62 3.97
C LYS A 128 -20.73 -1.97 2.95
N ASP A 129 -20.78 -2.54 1.78
CA ASP A 129 -21.93 -2.35 0.91
C ASP A 129 -23.12 -2.92 1.69
N LYS A 130 -23.92 -2.00 2.18
CA LYS A 130 -25.19 -2.34 2.82
C LYS A 130 -26.02 -3.09 1.79
N ALA A 131 -26.14 -4.40 1.98
CA ALA A 131 -27.26 -5.13 1.42
C ALA A 131 -28.54 -4.42 1.95
N LYS A 132 -29.23 -3.79 1.04
CA LYS A 132 -30.63 -3.44 1.14
C LYS A 132 -31.42 -4.40 0.30
#